data_863218f55a8860c21da8c85e6449100d
#
_entry.id   863218f55a8860c21da8c85e6449100d
#
_cell.length_a   1.000
_cell.length_b   1.000
_cell.length_c   1.000
_cell.angle_alpha   90.00
_cell.angle_beta   90.00
_cell.angle_gamma   90.00
#
_symmetry.space_group_name_H-M   'P 1'
#
loop_
_entity.id
_entity.type
_entity.pdbx_description
1 polymer ?
#
loop_
_entity_poly.entity_id
_entity_poly.type
_entity_poly.pdbx_seq_one_letter_code
_entity_poly.pdbx_strand_id
1 'polypeptide(L)'
;MTDVPRRALGREFNRDLSRVFNEVPEVYDRVRPTYPDELFDDLVTITGASRRSSILEVGCGTGQATRSLAALGGSVTALEPGEALAALARQELEAFPNVDIETTTFEQWHDRNRRFDLLVAASSWHWVDPLVGWRRAHEVLKPGGWLGVLGNVIVRRCGELEVYAETVDLHERFCPGNPDWGDPPLEDEVRSNTEGWGPPNEDRDGLFEPTIVRWYPIVQWFDGAGFADLLRSQSLYRRLDADVREPLLDAIAERIRSHFGDRAPRRYLSVLRAGRRRDYGNLLG
;
A
#
# COMPACT_ATOMS: atom_id res chain seq x y z
N MET A 1 7.43 -11.29 25.85
CA MET A 1 6.33 -11.74 24.98
C MET A 1 5.13 -10.90 25.36
N THR A 2 4.99 -9.74 24.77
CA THR A 2 3.84 -8.86 24.95
C THR A 2 2.92 -9.09 23.75
N ASP A 3 1.78 -9.70 24.06
CA ASP A 3 0.70 -10.00 23.13
C ASP A 3 0.12 -8.67 22.62
N VAL A 4 0.43 -8.32 21.36
CA VAL A 4 -0.20 -7.18 20.69
C VAL A 4 -1.64 -7.61 20.39
N PRO A 5 -2.66 -6.92 20.91
CA PRO A 5 -4.04 -7.37 20.70
C PRO A 5 -4.38 -7.34 19.21
N ARG A 6 -4.59 -8.51 18.64
CA ARG A 6 -5.15 -8.70 17.28
C ARG A 6 -6.58 -8.12 17.26
N ARG A 7 -6.73 -6.89 16.83
CA ARG A 7 -8.05 -6.34 16.50
C ARG A 7 -8.51 -6.98 15.19
N ALA A 8 -9.52 -7.83 15.29
CA ALA A 8 -10.33 -8.23 14.15
C ALA A 8 -11.12 -7.01 13.66
N LEU A 9 -10.56 -6.28 12.70
CA LEU A 9 -11.30 -5.26 11.94
C LEU A 9 -12.37 -6.02 11.14
N GLY A 10 -13.64 -5.80 11.44
CA GLY A 10 -14.77 -6.45 10.78
C GLY A 10 -14.79 -6.15 9.27
N ARG A 11 -15.28 -7.11 8.48
CA ARG A 11 -15.32 -7.05 7.00
C ARG A 11 -16.08 -5.85 6.43
N GLU A 12 -17.08 -5.30 7.13
CA GLU A 12 -17.81 -4.10 6.72
C GLU A 12 -16.96 -2.83 6.81
N PHE A 13 -16.07 -2.77 7.76
CA PHE A 13 -15.21 -1.62 8.03
C PHE A 13 -14.22 -1.31 6.89
N ASN A 14 -13.75 -2.32 6.16
CA ASN A 14 -12.80 -2.13 5.06
C ASN A 14 -13.43 -1.49 3.81
N ARG A 15 -14.68 -1.81 3.47
CA ARG A 15 -15.32 -1.31 2.23
C ARG A 15 -15.68 0.18 2.29
N ASP A 16 -16.11 0.68 3.45
CA ASP A 16 -16.44 2.10 3.60
C ASP A 16 -15.21 3.00 3.57
N LEU A 17 -14.07 2.51 4.07
CA LEU A 17 -12.81 3.24 4.01
C LEU A 17 -12.25 3.39 2.59
N SER A 18 -12.47 2.43 1.69
CA SER A 18 -12.04 2.55 0.30
C SER A 18 -12.76 3.69 -0.44
N ARG A 19 -14.01 4.00 -0.07
CA ARG A 19 -14.79 5.11 -0.65
C ARG A 19 -14.26 6.48 -0.22
N VAL A 20 -13.65 6.56 0.96
CA VAL A 20 -13.14 7.81 1.53
C VAL A 20 -11.99 8.40 0.69
N PHE A 21 -11.22 7.57 -0.03
CA PHE A 21 -10.13 8.02 -0.89
C PHE A 21 -10.58 8.74 -2.17
N ASN A 22 -11.83 8.55 -2.59
CA ASN A 22 -12.40 9.22 -3.76
C ASN A 22 -12.67 10.74 -3.57
N GLU A 23 -12.62 11.26 -2.33
CA GLU A 23 -13.04 12.64 -2.05
C GLU A 23 -11.95 13.69 -2.33
N VAL A 24 -10.66 13.32 -2.27
CA VAL A 24 -9.51 14.23 -2.49
C VAL A 24 -8.33 13.52 -3.18
N PRO A 25 -8.51 13.02 -4.39
CA PRO A 25 -7.50 12.21 -5.07
C PRO A 25 -6.18 12.95 -5.35
N GLU A 26 -6.24 14.26 -5.62
CA GLU A 26 -5.05 15.08 -5.90
C GLU A 26 -4.16 15.29 -4.67
N VAL A 27 -4.75 15.51 -3.48
CA VAL A 27 -4.00 15.61 -2.22
C VAL A 27 -3.37 14.25 -1.90
N TYR A 28 -4.13 13.19 -2.09
CA TYR A 28 -3.67 11.83 -1.89
C TYR A 28 -2.41 11.52 -2.71
N ASP A 29 -2.43 11.81 -3.99
CA ASP A 29 -1.30 11.54 -4.90
C ASP A 29 -0.04 12.30 -4.52
N ARG A 30 -0.19 13.58 -4.14
CA ARG A 30 0.94 14.46 -3.81
C ARG A 30 1.69 14.08 -2.53
N VAL A 31 0.98 13.57 -1.50
CA VAL A 31 1.56 13.37 -0.17
C VAL A 31 1.89 11.93 0.17
N ARG A 32 1.37 10.96 -0.58
CA ARG A 32 1.64 9.55 -0.32
C ARG A 32 3.04 9.14 -0.78
N PRO A 33 3.72 8.23 -0.02
CA PRO A 33 5.03 7.75 -0.43
C PRO A 33 4.94 6.99 -1.75
N THR A 34 5.82 7.35 -2.68
CA THR A 34 6.10 6.56 -3.87
C THR A 34 6.95 5.35 -3.51
N TYR A 35 7.09 4.42 -4.43
CA TYR A 35 8.00 3.29 -4.29
C TYR A 35 9.34 3.63 -4.93
N PRO A 36 10.50 3.25 -4.34
CA PRO A 36 11.80 3.50 -4.94
C PRO A 36 12.02 2.62 -6.19
N ASP A 37 12.81 3.11 -7.13
CA ASP A 37 13.10 2.41 -8.39
C ASP A 37 13.75 1.06 -8.15
N GLU A 38 14.62 0.96 -7.14
CA GLU A 38 15.29 -0.30 -6.76
C GLU A 38 14.29 -1.41 -6.40
N LEU A 39 13.10 -1.06 -5.90
CA LEU A 39 12.05 -2.04 -5.62
C LEU A 39 11.53 -2.67 -6.92
N PHE A 40 11.34 -1.87 -7.96
CA PHE A 40 10.90 -2.37 -9.27
C PHE A 40 12.00 -3.13 -10.00
N ASP A 41 13.26 -2.72 -9.86
CA ASP A 41 14.43 -3.45 -10.40
C ASP A 41 14.52 -4.85 -9.77
N ASP A 42 14.35 -4.95 -8.45
CA ASP A 42 14.30 -6.24 -7.77
C ASP A 42 13.05 -7.05 -8.16
N LEU A 43 11.89 -6.42 -8.31
CA LEU A 43 10.68 -7.09 -8.80
C LEU A 43 10.94 -7.73 -10.17
N VAL A 44 11.55 -6.99 -11.09
CA VAL A 44 11.95 -7.50 -12.42
C VAL A 44 12.95 -8.65 -12.31
N THR A 45 13.97 -8.50 -11.50
CA THR A 45 15.01 -9.50 -11.29
C THR A 45 14.45 -10.81 -10.73
N ILE A 46 13.54 -10.71 -9.76
CA ILE A 46 12.92 -11.87 -9.09
C ILE A 46 11.94 -12.58 -10.03
N THR A 47 11.11 -11.82 -10.74
CA THR A 47 9.98 -12.38 -11.51
C THR A 47 10.30 -12.67 -12.96
N GLY A 48 11.36 -12.08 -13.49
CA GLY A 48 11.69 -12.12 -14.92
C GLY A 48 10.74 -11.28 -15.78
N ALA A 49 9.99 -10.34 -15.18
CA ALA A 49 9.08 -9.48 -15.91
C ALA A 49 9.83 -8.67 -17.00
N SER A 50 9.20 -8.50 -18.15
CA SER A 50 9.82 -7.90 -19.33
C SER A 50 8.78 -7.22 -20.22
N ARG A 51 9.21 -6.64 -21.34
CA ARG A 51 8.33 -6.07 -22.37
C ARG A 51 7.33 -7.06 -22.97
N ARG A 52 7.51 -8.36 -22.76
CA ARG A 52 6.59 -9.40 -23.26
C ARG A 52 5.61 -9.85 -22.18
N SER A 53 5.76 -9.37 -20.97
CA SER A 53 4.92 -9.79 -19.84
C SER A 53 3.56 -9.11 -19.88
N SER A 54 2.54 -9.86 -19.52
CA SER A 54 1.21 -9.34 -19.18
C SER A 54 1.14 -9.19 -17.66
N ILE A 55 0.84 -7.97 -17.21
CA ILE A 55 0.81 -7.58 -15.80
C ILE A 55 -0.61 -7.22 -15.43
N LEU A 56 -1.08 -7.73 -14.28
CA LEU A 56 -2.33 -7.31 -13.66
C LEU A 56 -1.98 -6.53 -12.39
N GLU A 57 -2.49 -5.30 -12.27
CA GLU A 57 -2.39 -4.54 -11.03
C GLU A 57 -3.75 -4.46 -10.35
N VAL A 58 -3.78 -4.77 -9.04
CA VAL A 58 -5.01 -4.75 -8.22
C VAL A 58 -4.99 -3.52 -7.31
N GLY A 59 -5.96 -2.61 -7.51
CA GLY A 59 -6.08 -1.37 -6.75
C GLY A 59 -4.98 -0.36 -7.12
N CYS A 60 -4.98 0.10 -8.37
CA CYS A 60 -3.94 0.99 -8.87
C CYS A 60 -3.99 2.42 -8.29
N GLY A 61 -5.12 2.81 -7.67
CA GLY A 61 -5.30 4.15 -7.14
C GLY A 61 -5.16 5.22 -8.23
N THR A 62 -4.27 6.19 -8.02
CA THR A 62 -3.94 7.24 -8.99
C THR A 62 -2.90 6.80 -10.03
N GLY A 63 -2.42 5.56 -9.98
CA GLY A 63 -1.46 5.02 -10.95
C GLY A 63 0.01 5.16 -10.57
N GLN A 64 0.35 5.40 -9.31
CA GLN A 64 1.74 5.59 -8.88
C GLN A 64 2.62 4.38 -9.20
N ALA A 65 2.22 3.17 -8.80
CA ALA A 65 2.97 1.96 -9.11
C ALA A 65 2.76 1.53 -10.58
N THR A 66 1.56 1.79 -11.15
CA THR A 66 1.24 1.51 -12.55
C THR A 66 2.24 2.15 -13.51
N ARG A 67 2.67 3.39 -13.23
CA ARG A 67 3.65 4.12 -14.05
C ARG A 67 4.97 3.34 -14.16
N SER A 68 5.49 2.86 -13.04
CA SER A 68 6.72 2.06 -13.02
C SER A 68 6.53 0.71 -13.72
N LEU A 69 5.38 0.04 -13.52
CA LEU A 69 5.05 -1.19 -14.21
C LEU A 69 4.92 -0.99 -15.72
N ALA A 70 4.29 0.10 -16.15
CA ALA A 70 4.12 0.45 -17.56
C ALA A 70 5.47 0.74 -18.25
N ALA A 71 6.41 1.36 -17.54
CA ALA A 71 7.76 1.65 -18.03
C ALA A 71 8.58 0.38 -18.35
N LEU A 72 8.22 -0.78 -17.79
CA LEU A 72 8.80 -2.08 -18.18
C LEU A 72 8.47 -2.46 -19.62
N GLY A 73 7.44 -1.83 -20.20
CA GLY A 73 7.04 -1.97 -21.61
C GLY A 73 6.16 -3.18 -21.91
N GLY A 74 5.79 -3.99 -20.91
CA GLY A 74 4.76 -5.04 -21.01
C GLY A 74 3.35 -4.46 -21.00
N SER A 75 2.33 -5.27 -21.30
CA SER A 75 0.93 -4.84 -21.17
C SER A 75 0.50 -4.84 -19.70
N VAL A 76 -0.14 -3.75 -19.26
CA VAL A 76 -0.65 -3.61 -17.89
C VAL A 76 -2.17 -3.48 -17.93
N THR A 77 -2.87 -4.37 -17.25
CA THR A 77 -4.28 -4.20 -16.90
C THR A 77 -4.35 -3.77 -15.43
N ALA A 78 -4.89 -2.60 -15.16
CA ALA A 78 -4.97 -2.04 -13.82
C ALA A 78 -6.44 -1.95 -13.37
N LEU A 79 -6.74 -2.44 -12.17
CA LEU A 79 -8.07 -2.43 -11.58
C LEU A 79 -8.14 -1.36 -10.49
N GLU A 80 -9.17 -0.52 -10.52
CA GLU A 80 -9.44 0.46 -9.47
C GLU A 80 -10.94 0.60 -9.25
N PRO A 81 -11.47 0.30 -8.05
CA PRO A 81 -12.91 0.41 -7.79
C PRO A 81 -13.41 1.85 -7.66
N GLY A 82 -12.53 2.80 -7.32
CA GLY A 82 -12.87 4.20 -7.14
C GLY A 82 -12.95 4.94 -8.47
N GLU A 83 -14.13 5.41 -8.87
CA GLU A 83 -14.31 6.11 -10.16
C GLU A 83 -13.43 7.34 -10.31
N ALA A 84 -13.31 8.17 -9.25
CA ALA A 84 -12.49 9.38 -9.27
C ALA A 84 -11.00 9.06 -9.36
N LEU A 85 -10.52 8.03 -8.61
CA LEU A 85 -9.14 7.56 -8.67
C LEU A 85 -8.82 6.97 -10.04
N ALA A 86 -9.70 6.14 -10.58
CA ALA A 86 -9.55 5.55 -11.92
C ALA A 86 -9.53 6.61 -13.03
N ALA A 87 -10.33 7.68 -12.89
CA ALA A 87 -10.33 8.79 -13.84
C ALA A 87 -9.00 9.56 -13.80
N LEU A 88 -8.49 9.86 -12.59
CA LEU A 88 -7.18 10.51 -12.43
C LEU A 88 -6.05 9.61 -12.95
N ALA A 89 -6.08 8.31 -12.64
CA ALA A 89 -5.10 7.36 -13.16
C ALA A 89 -5.06 7.33 -14.70
N ARG A 90 -6.21 7.37 -15.37
CA ARG A 90 -6.27 7.45 -16.86
C ARG A 90 -5.62 8.72 -17.38
N GLN A 91 -5.83 9.85 -16.70
CA GLN A 91 -5.20 11.12 -17.06
C GLN A 91 -3.68 11.08 -16.86
N GLU A 92 -3.24 10.62 -15.68
CA GLU A 92 -1.81 10.57 -15.31
C GLU A 92 -1.00 9.56 -16.15
N LEU A 93 -1.69 8.56 -16.71
CA LEU A 93 -1.08 7.49 -17.50
C LEU A 93 -1.37 7.60 -19.01
N GLU A 94 -1.90 8.73 -19.48
CA GLU A 94 -2.18 8.96 -20.90
C GLU A 94 -0.98 8.71 -21.82
N ALA A 95 0.23 8.99 -21.33
CA ALA A 95 1.48 8.76 -22.07
C ALA A 95 1.88 7.27 -22.19
N PHE A 96 1.15 6.34 -21.52
CA PHE A 96 1.46 4.90 -21.52
C PHE A 96 0.39 4.10 -22.28
N PRO A 97 0.52 3.93 -23.59
CA PRO A 97 -0.52 3.24 -24.41
C PRO A 97 -0.62 1.73 -24.12
N ASN A 98 0.30 1.18 -23.33
CA ASN A 98 0.32 -0.21 -22.87
C ASN A 98 -0.45 -0.43 -21.57
N VAL A 99 -1.15 0.59 -21.04
CA VAL A 99 -1.97 0.51 -19.81
C VAL A 99 -3.45 0.55 -20.15
N ASP A 100 -4.21 -0.39 -19.59
CA ASP A 100 -5.67 -0.43 -19.62
C ASP A 100 -6.22 -0.39 -18.20
N ILE A 101 -7.08 0.59 -17.87
CA ILE A 101 -7.64 0.77 -16.53
C ILE A 101 -9.13 0.39 -16.54
N GLU A 102 -9.47 -0.66 -15.79
CA GLU A 102 -10.84 -1.13 -15.59
C GLU A 102 -11.37 -0.69 -14.21
N THR A 103 -12.53 0.01 -14.19
CA THR A 103 -13.14 0.47 -12.94
C THR A 103 -13.96 -0.65 -12.32
N THR A 104 -13.34 -1.42 -11.45
CA THR A 104 -13.95 -2.60 -10.79
C THR A 104 -13.12 -3.06 -9.60
N THR A 105 -13.73 -3.86 -8.72
CA THR A 105 -12.97 -4.58 -7.69
C THR A 105 -12.37 -5.86 -8.27
N PHE A 106 -11.30 -6.37 -7.62
CA PHE A 106 -10.68 -7.63 -8.04
C PHE A 106 -11.65 -8.81 -7.94
N GLU A 107 -12.52 -8.82 -6.93
CA GLU A 107 -13.52 -9.87 -6.71
C GLU A 107 -14.60 -9.91 -7.81
N GLN A 108 -15.01 -8.75 -8.31
CA GLN A 108 -16.08 -8.62 -9.31
C GLN A 108 -15.57 -8.57 -10.74
N TRP A 109 -14.27 -8.43 -10.91
CA TRP A 109 -13.66 -8.30 -12.23
C TRP A 109 -13.84 -9.55 -13.08
N HIS A 110 -14.24 -9.36 -14.33
CA HIS A 110 -14.33 -10.42 -15.32
C HIS A 110 -13.02 -10.54 -16.10
N ASP A 111 -12.23 -11.58 -15.82
CA ASP A 111 -10.91 -11.81 -16.42
C ASP A 111 -10.96 -12.13 -17.93
N ARG A 112 -12.10 -12.51 -18.45
CA ARG A 112 -12.31 -12.89 -19.86
C ARG A 112 -11.31 -13.95 -20.33
N ASN A 113 -10.95 -14.86 -19.43
CA ASN A 113 -9.93 -15.90 -19.61
C ASN A 113 -8.50 -15.35 -19.86
N ARG A 114 -8.23 -14.09 -19.55
CA ARG A 114 -6.85 -13.54 -19.56
C ARG A 114 -6.01 -14.19 -18.49
N ARG A 115 -4.72 -14.37 -18.78
CA ARG A 115 -3.74 -14.91 -17.84
C ARG A 115 -2.50 -14.03 -17.85
N PHE A 116 -1.93 -13.83 -16.68
CA PHE A 116 -0.87 -12.86 -16.44
C PHE A 116 0.41 -13.54 -16.00
N ASP A 117 1.53 -12.96 -16.39
CA ASP A 117 2.86 -13.36 -15.93
C ASP A 117 3.13 -12.87 -14.51
N LEU A 118 2.57 -11.69 -14.18
CA LEU A 118 2.75 -11.01 -12.90
C LEU A 118 1.44 -10.37 -12.45
N LEU A 119 1.07 -10.57 -11.20
CA LEU A 119 0.06 -9.81 -10.50
C LEU A 119 0.73 -8.95 -9.44
N VAL A 120 0.44 -7.65 -9.42
CA VAL A 120 0.96 -6.69 -8.43
C VAL A 120 -0.20 -6.09 -7.64
N ALA A 121 0.00 -5.91 -6.35
CA ALA A 121 -0.89 -5.13 -5.49
C ALA A 121 -0.05 -4.17 -4.64
N ALA A 122 -0.11 -2.89 -4.96
CA ALA A 122 0.68 -1.84 -4.32
C ALA A 122 -0.17 -1.10 -3.27
N SER A 123 0.07 -1.36 -1.99
CA SER A 123 -0.71 -0.83 -0.85
C SER A 123 -2.23 -1.08 -0.94
N SER A 124 -2.63 -2.13 -1.66
CA SER A 124 -4.03 -2.43 -1.95
C SER A 124 -4.49 -3.84 -1.56
N TRP A 125 -3.57 -4.81 -1.40
CA TRP A 125 -3.91 -6.21 -1.13
C TRP A 125 -4.74 -6.42 0.14
N HIS A 126 -4.58 -5.57 1.14
CA HIS A 126 -5.34 -5.64 2.39
C HIS A 126 -6.83 -5.25 2.24
N TRP A 127 -7.23 -4.70 1.09
CA TRP A 127 -8.62 -4.41 0.75
C TRP A 127 -9.33 -5.58 0.05
N VAL A 128 -8.55 -6.52 -0.49
CA VAL A 128 -9.08 -7.70 -1.18
C VAL A 128 -9.62 -8.70 -0.16
N ASP A 129 -10.80 -9.29 -0.43
CA ASP A 129 -11.36 -10.33 0.44
C ASP A 129 -10.41 -11.54 0.50
N PRO A 130 -9.84 -11.86 1.66
CA PRO A 130 -8.86 -12.94 1.76
C PRO A 130 -9.43 -14.34 1.45
N LEU A 131 -10.75 -14.51 1.51
CA LEU A 131 -11.40 -15.78 1.15
C LEU A 131 -11.46 -15.98 -0.37
N VAL A 132 -11.36 -14.93 -1.14
CA VAL A 132 -11.47 -14.95 -2.61
C VAL A 132 -10.13 -14.62 -3.25
N GLY A 133 -9.42 -13.62 -2.73
CA GLY A 133 -8.27 -12.98 -3.38
C GLY A 133 -7.14 -13.95 -3.71
N TRP A 134 -6.74 -14.82 -2.77
CA TRP A 134 -5.64 -15.75 -2.98
C TRP A 134 -5.90 -16.77 -4.09
N ARG A 135 -7.09 -17.37 -4.10
CA ARG A 135 -7.49 -18.32 -5.15
C ARG A 135 -7.59 -17.64 -6.50
N ARG A 136 -8.24 -16.46 -6.51
CA ARG A 136 -8.37 -15.69 -7.73
C ARG A 136 -7.03 -15.24 -8.30
N ALA A 137 -6.10 -14.80 -7.44
CA ALA A 137 -4.74 -14.48 -7.87
C ALA A 137 -4.04 -15.69 -8.51
N HIS A 138 -4.17 -16.86 -7.87
CA HIS A 138 -3.63 -18.10 -8.41
C HIS A 138 -4.27 -18.47 -9.76
N GLU A 139 -5.59 -18.32 -9.91
CA GLU A 139 -6.32 -18.66 -11.14
C GLU A 139 -5.94 -17.77 -12.33
N VAL A 140 -5.78 -16.45 -12.11
CA VAL A 140 -5.48 -15.49 -13.18
C VAL A 140 -4.00 -15.45 -13.56
N LEU A 141 -3.11 -16.01 -12.75
CA LEU A 141 -1.70 -16.14 -13.09
C LEU A 141 -1.46 -17.33 -14.00
N LYS A 142 -0.55 -17.19 -14.95
CA LYS A 142 -0.03 -18.31 -15.76
C LYS A 142 0.72 -19.31 -14.88
N PRO A 143 0.89 -20.57 -15.31
CA PRO A 143 1.85 -21.48 -14.69
C PRO A 143 3.23 -20.81 -14.58
N GLY A 144 3.82 -20.84 -13.37
CA GLY A 144 5.07 -20.16 -13.09
C GLY A 144 5.00 -18.64 -12.95
N GLY A 145 3.80 -18.04 -13.02
CA GLY A 145 3.59 -16.62 -12.81
C GLY A 145 3.81 -16.20 -11.35
N TRP A 146 3.89 -14.90 -11.09
CA TRP A 146 4.25 -14.33 -9.80
C TRP A 146 3.18 -13.41 -9.21
N LEU A 147 3.04 -13.45 -7.90
CA LEU A 147 2.32 -12.43 -7.14
C LEU A 147 3.34 -11.54 -6.43
N GLY A 148 3.24 -10.22 -6.66
CA GLY A 148 4.02 -9.18 -5.97
C GLY A 148 3.11 -8.32 -5.10
N VAL A 149 3.36 -8.30 -3.80
CA VAL A 149 2.65 -7.41 -2.86
C VAL A 149 3.62 -6.35 -2.38
N LEU A 150 3.32 -5.10 -2.70
CA LEU A 150 4.10 -3.92 -2.32
C LEU A 150 3.39 -3.17 -1.20
N GLY A 151 4.16 -2.56 -0.31
CA GLY A 151 3.59 -1.75 0.77
C GLY A 151 4.60 -0.76 1.33
N ASN A 152 4.09 0.21 2.10
CA ASN A 152 4.90 1.15 2.85
C ASN A 152 4.53 1.06 4.32
N VAL A 153 5.49 0.69 5.16
CA VAL A 153 5.35 0.63 6.62
C VAL A 153 5.97 1.88 7.20
N ILE A 154 5.22 2.63 7.98
CA ILE A 154 5.76 3.77 8.74
C ILE A 154 6.65 3.20 9.84
N VAL A 155 7.88 3.71 9.95
CA VAL A 155 8.86 3.26 10.94
C VAL A 155 9.53 4.44 11.64
N ARG A 156 10.12 4.18 12.81
CA ARG A 156 11.02 5.10 13.50
C ARG A 156 12.40 4.50 13.68
N ARG A 157 13.39 5.34 13.93
CA ARG A 157 14.76 4.93 14.25
C ARG A 157 15.10 5.30 15.69
N CYS A 158 15.82 4.44 16.36
CA CYS A 158 16.27 4.70 17.73
C CYS A 158 17.14 5.95 17.78
N GLY A 159 16.84 6.87 18.72
CA GLY A 159 17.62 8.09 18.95
C GLY A 159 17.40 9.20 17.91
N GLU A 160 16.53 9.02 16.93
CA GLU A 160 16.15 10.08 16.00
C GLU A 160 14.82 10.73 16.40
N LEU A 161 14.68 12.03 16.09
CA LEU A 161 13.42 12.76 16.27
C LEU A 161 12.32 12.14 15.40
N GLU A 162 11.17 11.91 16.03
CA GLU A 162 10.00 11.35 15.37
C GLU A 162 8.77 12.20 15.71
N VAL A 163 8.03 12.61 14.68
CA VAL A 163 6.91 13.56 14.83
C VAL A 163 5.84 13.02 15.77
N TYR A 164 5.56 11.72 15.74
CA TYR A 164 4.54 11.14 16.59
C TYR A 164 4.93 11.29 18.08
N ALA A 165 6.17 10.95 18.44
CA ALA A 165 6.66 11.09 19.82
C ALA A 165 6.59 12.55 20.31
N GLU A 166 6.88 13.51 19.42
CA GLU A 166 6.86 14.94 19.72
C GLU A 166 5.44 15.55 19.69
N THR A 167 4.42 14.79 19.34
CA THR A 167 3.03 15.26 19.23
C THR A 167 2.04 14.40 20.02
N VAL A 168 2.52 13.48 20.85
CA VAL A 168 1.67 12.59 21.65
C VAL A 168 0.76 13.36 22.59
N ASP A 169 1.25 14.45 23.18
CA ASP A 169 0.49 15.37 24.04
C ASP A 169 -0.67 16.04 23.27
N LEU A 170 -0.48 16.35 22.02
CA LEU A 170 -1.53 16.92 21.16
C LEU A 170 -2.59 15.86 20.85
N HIS A 171 -2.20 14.63 20.53
CA HIS A 171 -3.14 13.54 20.31
C HIS A 171 -3.97 13.26 21.57
N GLU A 172 -3.35 13.19 22.74
CA GLU A 172 -4.06 13.02 24.02
C GLU A 172 -4.99 14.18 24.34
N ARG A 173 -4.61 15.40 23.99
CA ARG A 173 -5.43 16.59 24.21
C ARG A 173 -6.69 16.62 23.33
N PHE A 174 -6.57 16.30 22.05
CA PHE A 174 -7.67 16.40 21.08
C PHE A 174 -8.48 15.11 20.94
N CYS A 175 -7.85 13.96 21.19
CA CYS A 175 -8.45 12.62 21.04
C CYS A 175 -8.07 11.71 22.21
N PRO A 176 -8.43 12.05 23.47
CA PRO A 176 -8.00 11.32 24.65
C PRO A 176 -8.43 9.86 24.59
N GLY A 177 -7.50 8.95 24.91
CA GLY A 177 -7.76 7.52 24.99
C GLY A 177 -8.05 6.86 23.64
N ASN A 178 -7.73 7.47 22.52
CA ASN A 178 -7.89 6.84 21.21
C ASN A 178 -6.86 5.69 21.06
N PRO A 179 -7.33 4.43 20.95
CA PRO A 179 -6.44 3.25 20.90
C PRO A 179 -5.68 3.09 19.58
N ASP A 180 -6.02 3.90 18.57
CA ASP A 180 -5.40 3.84 17.25
C ASP A 180 -4.09 4.67 17.20
N TRP A 181 -3.80 5.47 18.25
CA TRP A 181 -2.55 6.18 18.40
C TRP A 181 -1.48 5.26 19.00
N GLY A 182 -0.33 5.18 18.37
CA GLY A 182 0.80 4.42 18.88
C GLY A 182 2.08 4.77 18.14
N ASP A 183 3.22 4.61 18.82
CA ASP A 183 4.52 4.79 18.18
C ASP A 183 4.66 3.89 16.96
N PRO A 184 5.21 4.40 15.85
CA PRO A 184 5.64 3.54 14.77
C PRO A 184 6.65 2.49 15.28
N PRO A 185 6.62 1.26 14.73
CA PRO A 185 7.60 0.24 15.09
C PRO A 185 9.02 0.68 14.74
N LEU A 186 10.02 0.12 15.43
CA LEU A 186 11.42 0.33 15.05
C LEU A 186 11.70 -0.28 13.67
N GLU A 187 12.50 0.42 12.87
CA GLU A 187 12.90 -0.04 11.53
C GLU A 187 13.52 -1.45 11.59
N ASP A 188 14.40 -1.71 12.56
CA ASP A 188 15.08 -3.00 12.71
C ASP A 188 14.11 -4.13 13.09
N GLU A 189 13.08 -3.84 13.89
CA GLU A 189 12.02 -4.80 14.23
C GLU A 189 11.23 -5.20 12.98
N VAL A 190 10.88 -4.22 12.15
CA VAL A 190 10.16 -4.49 10.89
C VAL A 190 11.03 -5.27 9.91
N ARG A 191 12.32 -4.91 9.77
CA ARG A 191 13.28 -5.61 8.90
C ARG A 191 13.55 -7.05 9.31
N SER A 192 13.41 -7.37 10.59
CA SER A 192 13.58 -8.74 11.08
C SER A 192 12.50 -9.70 10.58
N ASN A 193 11.37 -9.18 10.12
CA ASN A 193 10.30 -9.99 9.51
C ASN A 193 10.61 -10.25 8.03
N THR A 194 11.32 -11.33 7.77
CA THR A 194 11.80 -11.73 6.44
C THR A 194 10.95 -12.81 5.77
N GLU A 195 9.83 -13.20 6.40
CA GLU A 195 9.01 -14.32 5.93
C GLU A 195 7.54 -13.92 5.73
N GLY A 196 6.86 -14.65 4.86
CA GLY A 196 5.43 -14.58 4.62
C GLY A 196 4.92 -13.28 3.99
N TRP A 197 3.62 -13.24 3.81
CA TRP A 197 2.92 -12.13 3.15
C TRP A 197 2.65 -10.94 4.06
N GLY A 198 2.90 -11.09 5.35
CA GLY A 198 2.59 -10.10 6.37
C GLY A 198 1.10 -10.06 6.75
N PRO A 199 0.80 -9.63 7.99
CA PRO A 199 -0.59 -9.51 8.44
C PRO A 199 -1.31 -8.38 7.66
N PRO A 200 -2.65 -8.45 7.47
CA PRO A 200 -3.52 -9.55 7.93
C PRO A 200 -3.68 -10.69 6.93
N ASN A 201 -2.95 -10.67 5.82
CA ASN A 201 -3.18 -11.52 4.65
C ASN A 201 -2.19 -12.69 4.63
N GLU A 202 -2.67 -13.88 4.88
CA GLU A 202 -1.92 -15.12 4.80
C GLU A 202 -2.44 -15.99 3.66
N ASP A 203 -1.55 -16.56 2.83
CA ASP A 203 -1.86 -17.62 1.88
C ASP A 203 -2.08 -18.94 2.65
N ARG A 204 -3.27 -19.09 3.22
CA ARG A 204 -3.63 -20.26 4.05
C ARG A 204 -3.70 -21.56 3.27
N ASP A 205 -3.96 -21.48 1.98
CA ASP A 205 -4.07 -22.64 1.10
C ASP A 205 -2.71 -23.05 0.52
N GLY A 206 -1.64 -22.26 0.78
CA GLY A 206 -0.30 -22.53 0.30
C GLY A 206 -0.19 -22.48 -1.22
N LEU A 207 -0.96 -21.61 -1.88
CA LEU A 207 -1.08 -21.50 -3.33
C LEU A 207 0.18 -20.94 -4.00
N PHE A 208 1.04 -20.32 -3.21
CA PHE A 208 2.29 -19.71 -3.65
C PHE A 208 3.50 -20.35 -2.96
N GLU A 209 4.64 -20.31 -3.63
CA GLU A 209 5.93 -20.69 -3.04
C GLU A 209 6.30 -19.75 -1.88
N PRO A 210 7.29 -20.11 -1.03
CA PRO A 210 7.77 -19.24 0.03
C PRO A 210 8.12 -17.85 -0.49
N THR A 211 7.67 -16.83 0.23
CA THR A 211 7.77 -15.43 -0.17
C THR A 211 9.20 -14.94 -0.10
N ILE A 212 9.67 -14.28 -1.16
CA ILE A 212 10.88 -13.46 -1.15
C ILE A 212 10.51 -12.09 -0.58
N VAL A 213 11.19 -11.63 0.46
CA VAL A 213 10.95 -10.32 1.08
C VAL A 213 12.17 -9.43 0.91
N ARG A 214 11.94 -8.17 0.48
CA ARG A 214 12.96 -7.12 0.36
C ARG A 214 12.44 -5.84 0.99
N TRP A 215 13.34 -5.07 1.59
CA TRP A 215 13.03 -3.85 2.31
C TRP A 215 13.85 -2.68 1.79
N TYR A 216 13.20 -1.53 1.56
CA TYR A 216 13.79 -0.31 1.01
C TYR A 216 13.44 0.87 1.90
N PRO A 217 14.42 1.54 2.54
CA PRO A 217 14.15 2.70 3.38
C PRO A 217 13.84 3.93 2.54
N ILE A 218 12.80 4.66 2.92
CA ILE A 218 12.44 5.94 2.33
C ILE A 218 12.33 6.99 3.45
N VAL A 219 12.80 8.19 3.17
CA VAL A 219 12.56 9.36 4.02
C VAL A 219 11.95 10.46 3.17
N GLN A 220 10.74 10.84 3.51
CA GLN A 220 10.10 12.04 2.96
C GLN A 220 10.20 13.17 3.97
N TRP A 221 10.35 14.39 3.46
CA TRP A 221 10.47 15.58 4.28
C TRP A 221 9.27 16.48 4.00
N PHE A 222 8.64 16.96 5.07
CA PHE A 222 7.47 17.82 5.01
C PHE A 222 7.69 19.08 5.84
N ASP A 223 7.19 20.20 5.37
CA ASP A 223 6.88 21.35 6.23
C ASP A 223 5.62 21.06 7.08
N GLY A 224 5.29 21.94 8.00
CA GLY A 224 4.13 21.74 8.87
C GLY A 224 2.83 21.58 8.10
N ALA A 225 2.62 22.36 7.03
CA ALA A 225 1.39 22.29 6.22
C ALA A 225 1.32 20.98 5.44
N GLY A 226 2.40 20.59 4.77
CA GLY A 226 2.48 19.32 4.02
C GLY A 226 2.32 18.10 4.91
N PHE A 227 2.83 18.15 6.15
CA PHE A 227 2.64 17.06 7.10
C PHE A 227 1.17 16.96 7.57
N ALA A 228 0.51 18.08 7.80
CA ALA A 228 -0.93 18.13 8.10
C ALA A 228 -1.75 17.54 6.93
N ASP A 229 -1.41 17.87 5.67
CA ASP A 229 -2.04 17.29 4.48
C ASP A 229 -1.81 15.79 4.39
N LEU A 230 -0.59 15.31 4.69
CA LEU A 230 -0.28 13.89 4.78
C LEU A 230 -1.20 13.19 5.79
N LEU A 231 -1.31 13.73 7.00
CA LEU A 231 -2.17 13.16 8.04
C LEU A 231 -3.65 13.21 7.63
N ARG A 232 -4.10 14.34 7.05
CA ARG A 232 -5.47 14.50 6.54
C ARG A 232 -5.82 13.43 5.49
N SER A 233 -4.83 12.94 4.72
CA SER A 233 -5.01 11.87 3.74
C SER A 233 -5.12 10.46 4.35
N GLN A 234 -4.78 10.28 5.63
CA GLN A 234 -4.79 8.97 6.28
C GLN A 234 -6.17 8.64 6.86
N SER A 235 -6.60 7.39 6.71
CA SER A 235 -7.90 6.91 7.19
C SER A 235 -8.12 7.12 8.69
N LEU A 236 -7.05 7.07 9.48
CA LEU A 236 -7.07 7.28 10.91
C LEU A 236 -7.58 8.68 11.27
N TYR A 237 -7.05 9.72 10.63
CA TYR A 237 -7.45 11.10 10.87
C TYR A 237 -8.78 11.45 10.20
N ARG A 238 -9.09 10.83 9.07
CA ARG A 238 -10.37 11.04 8.37
C ARG A 238 -11.59 10.56 9.15
N ARG A 239 -11.40 9.62 10.09
CA ARG A 239 -12.47 9.16 10.99
C ARG A 239 -12.81 10.15 12.10
N LEU A 240 -11.94 11.12 12.35
CA LEU A 240 -12.23 12.18 13.31
C LEU A 240 -13.21 13.18 12.71
N ASP A 241 -14.10 13.68 13.55
CA ASP A 241 -14.95 14.81 13.18
C ASP A 241 -14.09 16.02 12.82
N ALA A 242 -14.53 16.84 11.88
CA ALA A 242 -13.74 17.95 11.36
C ALA A 242 -13.36 18.98 12.42
N ASP A 243 -14.24 19.22 13.40
CA ASP A 243 -14.04 20.13 14.54
C ASP A 243 -12.98 19.63 15.54
N VAL A 244 -12.63 18.35 15.51
CA VAL A 244 -11.52 17.74 16.26
C VAL A 244 -10.27 17.63 15.39
N ARG A 245 -10.45 17.13 14.18
CA ARG A 245 -9.35 16.87 13.24
C ARG A 245 -8.57 18.12 12.86
N GLU A 246 -9.27 19.17 12.40
CA GLU A 246 -8.57 20.35 11.88
C GLU A 246 -7.76 21.08 12.96
N PRO A 247 -8.28 21.33 14.19
CA PRO A 247 -7.46 21.90 15.26
C PRO A 247 -6.28 21.03 15.68
N LEU A 248 -6.41 19.69 15.64
CA LEU A 248 -5.29 18.78 15.90
C LEU A 248 -4.21 18.91 14.83
N LEU A 249 -4.58 18.92 13.55
CA LEU A 249 -3.63 19.05 12.44
C LEU A 249 -2.92 20.41 12.44
N ASP A 250 -3.63 21.49 12.76
CA ASP A 250 -3.06 22.83 12.93
C ASP A 250 -2.04 22.87 14.08
N ALA A 251 -2.35 22.24 15.21
CA ALA A 251 -1.44 22.15 16.34
C ALA A 251 -0.19 21.32 16.02
N ILE A 252 -0.34 20.22 15.26
CA ILE A 252 0.79 19.42 14.77
C ILE A 252 1.66 20.24 13.81
N ALA A 253 1.06 20.94 12.86
CA ALA A 253 1.78 21.81 11.93
C ALA A 253 2.59 22.88 12.68
N GLU A 254 2.02 23.50 13.71
CA GLU A 254 2.74 24.46 14.55
C GLU A 254 3.89 23.83 15.34
N ARG A 255 3.69 22.61 15.88
CA ARG A 255 4.74 21.86 16.56
C ARG A 255 5.89 21.58 15.59
N ILE A 256 5.61 21.23 14.33
CA ILE A 256 6.64 21.00 13.31
C ILE A 256 7.40 22.29 13.03
N ARG A 257 6.73 23.44 12.88
CA ARG A 257 7.40 24.73 12.70
C ARG A 257 8.32 25.08 13.87
N SER A 258 7.85 24.90 15.08
CA SER A 258 8.59 25.32 16.29
C SER A 258 9.70 24.35 16.73
N HIS A 259 9.52 23.03 16.58
CA HIS A 259 10.44 22.02 17.11
C HIS A 259 11.31 21.36 16.05
N PHE A 260 10.87 21.35 14.77
CA PHE A 260 11.60 20.73 13.67
C PHE A 260 12.16 21.75 12.66
N GLY A 261 12.04 23.05 12.95
CA GLY A 261 12.47 24.09 12.02
C GLY A 261 11.72 24.05 10.70
N ASP A 262 10.43 23.74 10.74
CA ASP A 262 9.52 23.57 9.59
C ASP A 262 9.99 22.50 8.57
N ARG A 263 10.68 21.47 9.04
CA ARG A 263 11.16 20.37 8.22
C ARG A 263 11.18 19.06 8.98
N ALA A 264 10.07 18.33 8.96
CA ALA A 264 9.91 17.06 9.66
C ALA A 264 10.10 15.85 8.75
N PRO A 265 10.82 14.81 9.20
CA PRO A 265 10.94 13.57 8.45
C PRO A 265 9.71 12.69 8.67
N ARG A 266 9.30 12.00 7.59
CA ARG A 266 8.43 10.81 7.66
C ARG A 266 9.19 9.63 7.07
N ARG A 267 9.47 8.65 7.91
CA ARG A 267 10.24 7.47 7.53
C ARG A 267 9.33 6.32 7.19
N TYR A 268 9.63 5.68 6.09
CA TYR A 268 8.95 4.47 5.65
C TYR A 268 9.96 3.37 5.35
N LEU A 269 9.51 2.16 5.53
CA LEU A 269 10.11 0.98 4.94
C LEU A 269 9.18 0.50 3.83
N SER A 270 9.57 0.68 2.57
CA SER A 270 8.90 0.01 1.46
C SER A 270 9.24 -1.47 1.50
N VAL A 271 8.25 -2.31 1.25
CA VAL A 271 8.41 -3.75 1.19
C VAL A 271 7.97 -4.29 -0.16
N LEU A 272 8.77 -5.18 -0.70
CA LEU A 272 8.40 -6.09 -1.78
C LEU A 272 8.28 -7.49 -1.19
N ARG A 273 7.11 -8.11 -1.36
CA ARG A 273 6.89 -9.53 -1.11
C ARG A 273 6.50 -10.19 -2.41
N ALA A 274 7.28 -11.17 -2.87
CA ALA A 274 7.03 -11.86 -4.12
C ALA A 274 6.98 -13.37 -3.88
N GLY A 275 5.94 -14.02 -4.39
CA GLY A 275 5.79 -15.47 -4.35
C GLY A 275 5.37 -16.01 -5.71
N ARG A 276 6.00 -17.10 -6.13
CA ARG A 276 5.70 -17.76 -7.39
C ARG A 276 4.46 -18.65 -7.23
N ARG A 277 3.56 -18.63 -8.20
CA ARG A 277 2.41 -19.52 -8.27
C ARG A 277 2.88 -20.99 -8.23
N ARG A 278 2.32 -21.78 -7.31
CA ARG A 278 2.53 -23.22 -7.30
C ARG A 278 1.69 -23.87 -8.39
N ASP A 279 2.32 -24.69 -9.18
CA ASP A 279 1.62 -25.57 -10.10
C ASP A 279 1.38 -26.91 -9.38
N TYR A 280 0.15 -27.12 -8.97
CA TYR A 280 -0.27 -28.46 -8.53
C TYR A 280 -0.31 -29.32 -9.79
N GLY A 281 0.85 -29.89 -10.17
CA GLY A 281 0.91 -30.89 -11.21
C GLY A 281 -0.10 -32.00 -10.86
N ASN A 282 -0.81 -32.51 -11.85
CA ASN A 282 -1.85 -33.52 -11.75
C ASN A 282 -1.65 -34.50 -10.59
N LEU A 283 -2.14 -34.15 -9.41
CA LEU A 283 -2.29 -35.08 -8.27
C LEU A 283 -3.59 -35.87 -8.38
N LEU A 284 -4.15 -35.97 -9.61
CA LEU A 284 -5.23 -36.88 -9.97
C LEU A 284 -4.73 -37.76 -11.10
N GLY A 285 -3.82 -38.66 -10.79
CA GLY A 285 -3.46 -39.83 -11.56
C GLY A 285 -3.99 -41.07 -10.87
#